data_7a87c303443a2244b7717a13f307ec4c
#
_entry.id   7a87c303443a2244b7717a13f307ec4c
#
_cell.length_a   1.000
_cell.length_b   1.000
_cell.length_c   1.000
_cell.angle_alpha   90.00
_cell.angle_beta   90.00
_cell.angle_gamma   90.00
#
_symmetry.space_group_name_H-M   'P 1'
#
loop_
_entity.id
_entity.type
_entity.pdbx_description
1 polymer ?
#
loop_
_entity_poly.entity_id
_entity_poly.type
_entity_poly.pdbx_seq_one_letter_code
_entity_poly.pdbx_strand_id
1 'polypeptide(L)'
;MTNGLFKIGILAVQGDFAAHAEMLASLGAETLEVRTVADLDDCDALILPGGESTTQLQFLQEEGLFEAIKKFATNQNPVFGTCAGAILLAKDVQHPVQESLGLMDMTVLRNAYGRQLASDVFFGTSKLEPRPMEMVFIRAPIIEKVGPGIEVLAEYGGKPVLVQKGSLLAATFHPELTTDSTVHRHFLGLLGTRATQREAVAAQR
;
A
#
# COMPACT_ATOMS: atom_id res chain seq x y z
N MET A 1 9.14 -19.72 -19.28
CA MET A 1 9.11 -19.30 -17.86
C MET A 1 10.17 -18.23 -17.70
N THR A 2 9.82 -16.97 -17.87
CA THR A 2 10.72 -15.84 -17.66
C THR A 2 10.78 -15.59 -16.16
N ASN A 3 11.82 -16.11 -15.50
CA ASN A 3 12.22 -15.71 -14.15
C ASN A 3 12.80 -14.27 -14.20
N GLY A 4 12.03 -13.30 -14.64
CA GLY A 4 12.34 -11.91 -14.37
C GLY A 4 11.96 -11.66 -12.92
N LEU A 5 12.94 -11.49 -12.04
CA LEU A 5 12.70 -11.00 -10.71
C LEU A 5 12.03 -9.62 -10.81
N PHE A 6 10.78 -9.50 -10.36
CA PHE A 6 10.13 -8.20 -10.24
C PHE A 6 10.87 -7.34 -9.23
N LYS A 7 11.08 -6.08 -9.58
CA LYS A 7 11.72 -5.09 -8.72
C LYS A 7 10.66 -4.26 -8.01
N ILE A 8 10.59 -4.35 -6.70
CA ILE A 8 9.62 -3.65 -5.87
C ILE A 8 10.25 -2.39 -5.31
N GLY A 9 9.77 -1.22 -5.74
CA GLY A 9 10.15 0.05 -5.14
C GLY A 9 9.52 0.21 -3.75
N ILE A 10 10.28 0.77 -2.81
CA ILE A 10 9.77 1.17 -1.50
C ILE A 10 10.15 2.63 -1.29
N LEU A 11 9.15 3.50 -1.07
CA LEU A 11 9.40 4.92 -0.80
C LEU A 11 10.25 5.06 0.47
N ALA A 12 11.50 5.52 0.32
CA ALA A 12 12.51 5.55 1.37
C ALA A 12 12.78 6.97 1.88
N VAL A 13 11.75 7.63 2.40
CA VAL A 13 11.84 8.98 3.00
C VAL A 13 11.95 8.89 4.51
N GLN A 14 11.00 8.19 5.10
CA GLN A 14 10.92 7.92 6.53
C GLN A 14 9.92 6.79 6.79
N GLY A 15 9.92 6.24 8.01
CA GLY A 15 9.01 5.17 8.43
C GLY A 15 9.58 3.77 8.19
N ASP A 16 8.71 2.79 8.07
CA ASP A 16 9.07 1.37 8.18
C ASP A 16 9.50 0.74 6.84
N PHE A 17 10.15 1.52 5.95
CA PHE A 17 10.57 1.02 4.62
C PHE A 17 11.54 -0.16 4.71
N ALA A 18 12.44 -0.18 5.71
CA ALA A 18 13.37 -1.28 5.92
C ALA A 18 12.65 -2.59 6.29
N ALA A 19 11.60 -2.53 7.13
CA ALA A 19 10.80 -3.70 7.50
C ALA A 19 10.07 -4.29 6.30
N HIS A 20 9.53 -3.44 5.40
CA HIS A 20 8.98 -3.91 4.13
C HIS A 20 10.03 -4.60 3.26
N ALA A 21 11.26 -4.05 3.17
CA ALA A 21 12.34 -4.65 2.41
C ALA A 21 12.74 -6.03 2.96
N GLU A 22 12.85 -6.16 4.28
CA GLU A 22 13.14 -7.45 4.94
C GLU A 22 12.04 -8.48 4.69
N MET A 23 10.77 -8.09 4.82
CA MET A 23 9.63 -8.97 4.53
C MET A 23 9.65 -9.45 3.07
N LEU A 24 9.84 -8.54 2.11
CA LEU A 24 9.89 -8.87 0.69
C LEU A 24 11.10 -9.74 0.35
N ALA A 25 12.27 -9.47 0.93
CA ALA A 25 13.46 -10.30 0.76
C ALA A 25 13.23 -11.74 1.27
N SER A 26 12.51 -11.92 2.38
CA SER A 26 12.11 -13.24 2.89
C SER A 26 11.22 -14.02 1.92
N LEU A 27 10.50 -13.31 1.03
CA LEU A 27 9.66 -13.86 -0.03
C LEU A 27 10.39 -14.01 -1.38
N GLY A 28 11.70 -13.69 -1.42
CA GLY A 28 12.52 -13.81 -2.63
C GLY A 28 12.31 -12.69 -3.66
N ALA A 29 11.72 -11.55 -3.26
CA ALA A 29 11.55 -10.40 -4.13
C ALA A 29 12.78 -9.46 -4.05
N GLU A 30 13.12 -8.83 -5.18
CA GLU A 30 14.13 -7.77 -5.23
C GLU A 30 13.49 -6.43 -4.86
N THR A 31 14.18 -5.63 -4.02
CA THR A 31 13.68 -4.33 -3.58
C THR A 31 14.63 -3.20 -3.97
N LEU A 32 14.05 -2.01 -4.22
CA LEU A 32 14.77 -0.77 -4.49
C LEU A 32 14.20 0.35 -3.62
N GLU A 33 15.08 1.10 -2.95
CA GLU A 33 14.69 2.34 -2.27
C GLU A 33 14.35 3.41 -3.31
N VAL A 34 13.13 3.93 -3.27
CA VAL A 34 12.66 5.00 -4.17
C VAL A 34 12.75 6.33 -3.46
N ARG A 35 13.57 7.23 -4.02
CA ARG A 35 13.73 8.62 -3.57
C ARG A 35 13.59 9.61 -4.71
N THR A 36 13.70 9.16 -5.95
CA THR A 36 13.60 9.98 -7.15
C THR A 36 12.66 9.36 -8.16
N VAL A 37 12.26 10.14 -9.17
CA VAL A 37 11.44 9.64 -10.29
C VAL A 37 12.20 8.55 -11.06
N ALA A 38 13.52 8.68 -11.22
CA ALA A 38 14.33 7.69 -11.92
C ALA A 38 14.32 6.33 -11.20
N ASP A 39 14.36 6.32 -9.85
CA ASP A 39 14.25 5.08 -9.07
C ASP A 39 12.88 4.42 -9.29
N LEU A 40 11.80 5.24 -9.36
CA LEU A 40 10.44 4.73 -9.59
C LEU A 40 10.30 4.12 -10.99
N ASP A 41 10.93 4.72 -12.00
CA ASP A 41 10.88 4.22 -13.39
C ASP A 41 11.53 2.83 -13.54
N ASP A 42 12.44 2.47 -12.64
CA ASP A 42 13.11 1.16 -12.57
C ASP A 42 12.28 0.08 -11.84
N CYS A 43 11.08 0.41 -11.36
CA CYS A 43 10.27 -0.49 -10.54
C CYS A 43 9.07 -1.08 -11.30
N ASP A 44 8.68 -2.31 -10.93
CA ASP A 44 7.46 -2.98 -11.40
C ASP A 44 6.26 -2.73 -10.49
N ALA A 45 6.49 -2.47 -9.21
CA ALA A 45 5.49 -2.12 -8.20
C ALA A 45 6.08 -1.15 -7.17
N LEU A 46 5.22 -0.50 -6.38
CA LEU A 46 5.63 0.47 -5.36
C LEU A 46 4.93 0.20 -4.02
N ILE A 47 5.69 0.31 -2.93
CA ILE A 47 5.16 0.40 -1.56
C ILE A 47 5.33 1.81 -1.03
N LEU A 48 4.25 2.37 -0.48
CA LEU A 48 4.21 3.59 0.31
C LEU A 48 4.11 3.18 1.78
N PRO A 49 5.20 3.20 2.55
CA PRO A 49 5.23 2.65 3.90
C PRO A 49 4.49 3.52 4.93
N GLY A 50 4.32 2.98 6.12
CA GLY A 50 3.93 3.74 7.29
C GLY A 50 4.93 4.85 7.62
N GLY A 51 4.50 5.80 8.44
CA GLY A 51 5.31 6.96 8.84
C GLY A 51 4.44 8.20 9.06
N GLU A 52 4.96 9.38 8.77
CA GLU A 52 4.21 10.64 8.87
C GLU A 52 3.79 11.13 7.48
N SER A 53 2.47 11.07 7.20
CA SER A 53 1.92 11.32 5.86
C SER A 53 2.15 12.73 5.34
N THR A 54 2.22 13.75 6.21
CA THR A 54 2.49 15.14 5.80
C THR A 54 3.91 15.30 5.30
N THR A 55 4.89 14.71 6.00
CA THR A 55 6.30 14.72 5.61
C THR A 55 6.50 13.94 4.30
N GLN A 56 5.86 12.78 4.18
CA GLN A 56 5.92 12.01 2.93
C GLN A 56 5.31 12.79 1.76
N LEU A 57 4.14 13.42 1.96
CA LEU A 57 3.50 14.25 0.92
C LEU A 57 4.40 15.38 0.46
N GLN A 58 4.99 16.13 1.40
CA GLN A 58 5.91 17.22 1.08
C GLN A 58 7.08 16.71 0.22
N PHE A 59 7.71 15.61 0.61
CA PHE A 59 8.79 15.00 -0.15
C PHE A 59 8.34 14.58 -1.56
N LEU A 60 7.17 13.94 -1.68
CA LEU A 60 6.64 13.54 -2.99
C LEU A 60 6.45 14.75 -3.92
N GLN A 61 6.03 15.89 -3.38
CA GLN A 61 5.85 17.13 -4.15
C GLN A 61 7.19 17.76 -4.53
N GLU A 62 8.14 17.85 -3.60
CA GLU A 62 9.46 18.43 -3.81
C GLU A 62 10.29 17.65 -4.84
N GLU A 63 10.24 16.31 -4.81
CA GLU A 63 11.00 15.43 -5.70
C GLU A 63 10.26 15.08 -7.02
N GLY A 64 9.07 15.63 -7.24
CA GLY A 64 8.26 15.35 -8.44
C GLY A 64 7.64 13.95 -8.46
N LEU A 65 7.76 13.19 -7.37
CA LEU A 65 7.22 11.84 -7.24
C LEU A 65 5.68 11.82 -7.16
N PHE A 66 5.06 12.92 -6.74
CA PHE A 66 3.60 12.99 -6.60
C PHE A 66 2.87 12.67 -7.93
N GLU A 67 3.21 13.36 -9.01
CA GLU A 67 2.61 13.10 -10.31
C GLU A 67 3.16 11.82 -10.96
N ALA A 68 4.43 11.48 -10.72
CA ALA A 68 5.03 10.26 -11.22
C ALA A 68 4.33 9.02 -10.67
N ILE A 69 4.01 8.96 -9.37
CA ILE A 69 3.26 7.86 -8.75
C ILE A 69 1.83 7.77 -9.28
N LYS A 70 1.15 8.90 -9.50
CA LYS A 70 -0.18 8.90 -10.11
C LYS A 70 -0.15 8.30 -11.52
N LYS A 71 0.84 8.69 -12.33
CA LYS A 71 1.06 8.12 -13.67
C LYS A 71 1.41 6.62 -13.59
N PHE A 72 2.28 6.23 -12.64
CA PHE A 72 2.68 4.85 -12.40
C PHE A 72 1.47 3.96 -12.09
N ALA A 73 0.58 4.39 -11.19
CA ALA A 73 -0.66 3.70 -10.83
C ALA A 73 -1.67 3.66 -11.99
N THR A 74 -1.80 4.76 -12.78
CA THR A 74 -2.68 4.80 -13.96
C THR A 74 -2.25 3.78 -15.03
N ASN A 75 -0.96 3.50 -15.12
CA ASN A 75 -0.41 2.44 -15.99
C ASN A 75 -0.61 1.02 -15.42
N GLN A 76 -1.49 0.87 -14.42
CA GLN A 76 -1.81 -0.40 -13.77
C GLN A 76 -0.63 -1.05 -13.06
N ASN A 77 0.41 -0.28 -12.70
CA ASN A 77 1.46 -0.76 -11.83
C ASN A 77 0.91 -0.94 -10.41
N PRO A 78 1.18 -2.05 -9.73
CA PRO A 78 0.72 -2.25 -8.36
C PRO A 78 1.32 -1.21 -7.40
N VAL A 79 0.43 -0.65 -6.55
CA VAL A 79 0.85 0.24 -5.46
C VAL A 79 0.20 -0.22 -4.17
N PHE A 80 1.01 -0.37 -3.12
CA PHE A 80 0.55 -0.76 -1.79
C PHE A 80 0.89 0.33 -0.77
N GLY A 81 -0.11 0.82 -0.05
CA GLY A 81 0.06 1.79 1.03
C GLY A 81 -0.25 1.20 2.39
N THR A 82 0.67 1.33 3.36
CA THR A 82 0.43 0.97 4.77
C THR A 82 0.35 2.21 5.64
N CYS A 83 -0.58 2.27 6.57
CA CYS A 83 -0.78 3.36 7.53
C CYS A 83 -0.75 4.76 6.86
N ALA A 84 0.37 5.48 6.90
CA ALA A 84 0.55 6.75 6.20
C ALA A 84 0.40 6.61 4.67
N GLY A 85 0.88 5.52 4.09
CA GLY A 85 0.71 5.20 2.67
C GLY A 85 -0.76 5.03 2.28
N ALA A 86 -1.59 4.44 3.16
CA ALA A 86 -3.04 4.37 2.92
C ALA A 86 -3.70 5.76 2.93
N ILE A 87 -3.23 6.68 3.79
CA ILE A 87 -3.66 8.09 3.77
C ILE A 87 -3.32 8.74 2.42
N LEU A 88 -2.09 8.52 1.93
CA LEU A 88 -1.66 9.08 0.63
C LEU A 88 -2.44 8.52 -0.56
N LEU A 89 -2.91 7.27 -0.51
CA LEU A 89 -3.73 6.68 -1.58
C LEU A 89 -5.18 7.16 -1.61
N ALA A 90 -5.71 7.64 -0.47
CA ALA A 90 -7.11 8.04 -0.35
C ALA A 90 -7.45 9.23 -1.24
N LYS A 91 -8.71 9.30 -1.68
CA LYS A 91 -9.26 10.45 -2.41
C LYS A 91 -9.64 11.60 -1.48
N ASP A 92 -10.10 11.28 -0.28
CA ASP A 92 -10.53 12.24 0.72
C ASP A 92 -9.86 11.93 2.06
N VAL A 93 -9.14 12.92 2.61
CA VAL A 93 -8.40 12.80 3.86
C VAL A 93 -8.87 13.87 4.83
N GLN A 94 -9.28 13.45 6.03
CA GLN A 94 -9.89 14.32 7.05
C GLN A 94 -9.18 14.16 8.41
N HIS A 95 -9.42 15.13 9.31
CA HIS A 95 -8.95 15.15 10.71
C HIS A 95 -7.40 15.07 10.91
N PRO A 96 -6.63 16.05 10.42
CA PRO A 96 -6.99 17.20 9.61
C PRO A 96 -7.06 16.88 8.10
N VAL A 97 -7.68 17.76 7.33
CA VAL A 97 -7.67 17.69 5.86
C VAL A 97 -6.24 17.75 5.35
N GLN A 98 -5.94 16.90 4.39
CA GLN A 98 -4.63 16.82 3.75
C GLN A 98 -4.81 16.49 2.27
N GLU A 99 -3.96 17.06 1.43
CA GLU A 99 -3.82 16.62 0.04
C GLU A 99 -3.27 15.19 -0.03
N SER A 100 -3.64 14.47 -1.08
CA SER A 100 -3.27 13.07 -1.30
C SER A 100 -3.20 12.73 -2.78
N LEU A 101 -2.70 11.57 -3.13
CA LEU A 101 -2.64 11.08 -4.52
C LEU A 101 -4.03 10.87 -5.16
N GLY A 102 -5.05 10.65 -4.35
CA GLY A 102 -6.43 10.52 -4.81
C GLY A 102 -6.73 9.28 -5.66
N LEU A 103 -5.95 8.21 -5.52
CA LEU A 103 -6.00 7.03 -6.38
C LEU A 103 -7.12 6.06 -6.02
N MET A 104 -7.51 6.02 -4.74
CA MET A 104 -8.57 5.16 -4.23
C MET A 104 -9.76 5.99 -3.74
N ASP A 105 -10.96 5.73 -4.25
CA ASP A 105 -12.19 6.42 -3.85
C ASP A 105 -12.62 6.02 -2.44
N MET A 106 -11.83 6.43 -1.45
CA MET A 106 -12.08 6.20 -0.03
C MET A 106 -11.86 7.47 0.77
N THR A 107 -12.61 7.60 1.88
CA THR A 107 -12.44 8.64 2.89
C THR A 107 -11.64 8.07 4.06
N VAL A 108 -10.54 8.71 4.41
CA VAL A 108 -9.66 8.30 5.51
C VAL A 108 -9.61 9.39 6.57
N LEU A 109 -9.84 9.01 7.82
CA LEU A 109 -9.69 9.87 8.98
C LEU A 109 -8.32 9.66 9.60
N ARG A 110 -7.52 10.73 9.66
CA ARG A 110 -6.23 10.75 10.36
C ARG A 110 -6.48 10.95 11.87
N ASN A 111 -5.59 10.44 12.71
CA ASN A 111 -5.63 10.66 14.16
C ASN A 111 -6.97 10.31 14.83
N ALA A 112 -7.74 9.39 14.23
CA ALA A 112 -9.10 9.08 14.65
C ALA A 112 -9.18 8.16 15.87
N TYR A 113 -8.10 7.43 16.17
CA TYR A 113 -8.01 6.64 17.39
C TYR A 113 -7.53 7.55 18.53
N GLY A 114 -8.33 7.71 19.58
CA GLY A 114 -7.93 8.42 20.81
C GLY A 114 -6.71 7.78 21.45
N ARG A 115 -6.10 8.46 22.45
CA ARG A 115 -4.84 8.05 23.12
C ARG A 115 -4.82 6.61 23.67
N GLN A 116 -5.99 5.97 23.86
CA GLN A 116 -6.12 4.62 24.44
C GLN A 116 -6.00 3.48 23.41
N LEU A 117 -6.11 3.75 22.09
CA LEU A 117 -5.95 2.77 21.02
C LEU A 117 -4.74 3.10 20.14
N ALA A 118 -3.74 3.77 20.73
CA ALA A 118 -2.60 4.28 20.00
C ALA A 118 -1.71 3.19 19.37
N SER A 119 -1.68 1.98 19.94
CA SER A 119 -0.92 0.84 19.39
C SER A 119 -1.47 -0.47 19.98
N ASP A 120 -1.79 -1.44 19.12
CA ASP A 120 -2.26 -2.75 19.54
C ASP A 120 -2.02 -3.81 18.46
N VAL A 121 -1.99 -5.07 18.86
CA VAL A 121 -1.84 -6.23 17.98
C VAL A 121 -3.11 -7.05 18.04
N PHE A 122 -3.75 -7.23 16.89
CA PHE A 122 -4.98 -7.99 16.76
C PHE A 122 -4.83 -9.17 15.80
N PHE A 123 -5.64 -10.18 16.03
CA PHE A 123 -5.81 -11.29 15.10
C PHE A 123 -7.23 -11.24 14.55
N GLY A 124 -7.36 -11.04 13.25
CA GLY A 124 -8.65 -10.89 12.57
C GLY A 124 -8.76 -11.77 11.33
N THR A 125 -9.99 -11.94 10.87
CA THR A 125 -10.27 -12.66 9.62
C THR A 125 -10.03 -11.76 8.41
N SER A 126 -9.54 -12.36 7.32
CA SER A 126 -9.42 -11.71 6.03
C SER A 126 -9.98 -12.61 4.92
N LYS A 127 -10.25 -12.03 3.76
CA LYS A 127 -10.60 -12.80 2.55
C LYS A 127 -9.37 -13.44 1.89
N LEU A 128 -8.17 -13.11 2.33
CA LEU A 128 -6.92 -13.59 1.72
C LEU A 128 -6.59 -15.01 2.13
N GLU A 129 -6.81 -15.36 3.39
CA GLU A 129 -6.55 -16.68 3.92
C GLU A 129 -7.60 -17.07 4.99
N PRO A 130 -7.91 -18.37 5.17
CA PRO A 130 -8.88 -18.84 6.17
C PRO A 130 -8.42 -18.66 7.63
N ARG A 131 -7.08 -18.61 7.85
CA ARG A 131 -6.51 -18.42 9.19
C ARG A 131 -6.59 -16.96 9.62
N PRO A 132 -6.67 -16.70 10.94
CA PRO A 132 -6.55 -15.34 11.44
C PRO A 132 -5.25 -14.67 11.01
N MET A 133 -5.33 -13.42 10.58
CA MET A 133 -4.20 -12.59 10.16
C MET A 133 -3.79 -11.66 11.30
N GLU A 134 -2.50 -11.56 11.57
CA GLU A 134 -1.95 -10.64 12.54
C GLU A 134 -1.94 -9.21 12.00
N MET A 135 -2.46 -8.26 12.76
CA MET A 135 -2.59 -6.85 12.39
C MET A 135 -2.00 -5.97 13.49
N VAL A 136 -0.88 -5.30 13.21
CA VAL A 136 -0.24 -4.34 14.12
C VAL A 136 -0.72 -2.94 13.78
N PHE A 137 -1.42 -2.31 14.71
CA PHE A 137 -1.89 -0.92 14.58
C PHE A 137 -0.99 0.00 15.40
N ILE A 138 -0.50 1.08 14.79
CA ILE A 138 0.29 2.13 15.45
C ILE A 138 -0.27 3.47 15.00
N ARG A 139 -1.03 4.15 15.88
CA ARG A 139 -1.70 5.42 15.55
C ARG A 139 -2.41 5.39 14.19
N ALA A 140 -3.03 4.27 13.91
CA ALA A 140 -3.57 3.95 12.60
C ALA A 140 -4.66 4.94 12.14
N PRO A 141 -4.75 5.23 10.84
CA PRO A 141 -5.92 5.93 10.30
C PRO A 141 -7.15 5.01 10.28
N ILE A 142 -8.33 5.61 10.14
CA ILE A 142 -9.59 4.88 9.94
C ILE A 142 -10.05 5.08 8.50
N ILE A 143 -10.32 3.99 7.77
CA ILE A 143 -11.10 4.06 6.54
C ILE A 143 -12.58 4.20 6.95
N GLU A 144 -13.10 5.41 6.81
CA GLU A 144 -14.48 5.72 7.21
C GLU A 144 -15.48 5.27 6.15
N LYS A 145 -15.10 5.41 4.87
CA LYS A 145 -15.97 5.10 3.73
C LYS A 145 -15.15 4.59 2.57
N VAL A 146 -15.69 3.62 1.85
CA VAL A 146 -15.16 3.14 0.56
C VAL A 146 -16.18 3.38 -0.54
N GLY A 147 -15.71 3.80 -1.70
CA GLY A 147 -16.52 4.04 -2.90
C GLY A 147 -16.64 2.80 -3.78
N PRO A 148 -17.30 2.94 -4.94
CA PRO A 148 -17.51 1.85 -5.88
C PRO A 148 -16.20 1.24 -6.38
N GLY A 149 -16.19 -0.08 -6.55
CA GLY A 149 -15.05 -0.82 -7.09
C GLY A 149 -13.92 -1.05 -6.09
N ILE A 150 -14.08 -0.64 -4.83
CA ILE A 150 -13.16 -0.99 -3.75
C ILE A 150 -13.69 -2.25 -3.05
N GLU A 151 -12.88 -3.30 -3.03
CA GLU A 151 -13.14 -4.51 -2.28
C GLU A 151 -12.56 -4.39 -0.87
N VAL A 152 -13.36 -4.73 0.15
CA VAL A 152 -12.91 -4.86 1.54
C VAL A 152 -12.40 -6.29 1.75
N LEU A 153 -11.11 -6.42 2.03
CA LEU A 153 -10.41 -7.69 2.23
C LEU A 153 -10.30 -8.08 3.70
N ALA A 154 -10.28 -7.11 4.61
CA ALA A 154 -10.33 -7.33 6.05
C ALA A 154 -11.01 -6.16 6.77
N GLU A 155 -11.66 -6.47 7.89
CA GLU A 155 -12.31 -5.50 8.77
C GLU A 155 -11.84 -5.68 10.21
N TYR A 156 -11.81 -4.58 10.95
CA TYR A 156 -11.61 -4.57 12.39
C TYR A 156 -12.53 -3.52 13.04
N GLY A 157 -13.22 -3.92 14.13
CA GLY A 157 -14.17 -3.04 14.80
C GLY A 157 -15.31 -2.51 13.91
N GLY A 158 -15.71 -3.27 12.87
CA GLY A 158 -16.73 -2.86 11.90
C GLY A 158 -16.24 -1.80 10.90
N LYS A 159 -14.95 -1.56 10.81
CA LYS A 159 -14.33 -0.66 9.83
C LYS A 159 -13.39 -1.44 8.90
N PRO A 160 -13.34 -1.06 7.60
CA PRO A 160 -12.36 -1.62 6.68
C PRO A 160 -10.93 -1.30 7.14
N VAL A 161 -10.05 -2.31 7.15
CA VAL A 161 -8.63 -2.14 7.51
C VAL A 161 -7.68 -2.60 6.41
N LEU A 162 -8.16 -3.44 5.48
CA LEU A 162 -7.45 -3.82 4.26
C LEU A 162 -8.42 -3.74 3.09
N VAL A 163 -8.07 -2.95 2.08
CA VAL A 163 -8.93 -2.71 0.93
C VAL A 163 -8.13 -2.75 -0.37
N GLN A 164 -8.78 -3.16 -1.47
CA GLN A 164 -8.16 -3.26 -2.80
C GLN A 164 -9.04 -2.63 -3.87
N LYS A 165 -8.41 -1.99 -4.85
CA LYS A 165 -9.04 -1.53 -6.10
C LYS A 165 -8.12 -1.85 -7.27
N GLY A 166 -8.42 -2.90 -8.02
CA GLY A 166 -7.55 -3.35 -9.10
C GLY A 166 -6.15 -3.69 -8.59
N SER A 167 -5.12 -2.98 -9.08
CA SER A 167 -3.73 -3.13 -8.65
C SER A 167 -3.34 -2.29 -7.41
N LEU A 168 -4.29 -1.55 -6.83
CA LEU A 168 -4.04 -0.71 -5.65
C LEU A 168 -4.48 -1.43 -4.38
N LEU A 169 -3.60 -1.50 -3.38
CA LEU A 169 -3.84 -2.11 -2.08
C LEU A 169 -3.58 -1.08 -0.98
N ALA A 170 -4.44 -1.02 0.04
CA ALA A 170 -4.27 -0.13 1.19
C ALA A 170 -4.57 -0.86 2.49
N ALA A 171 -3.67 -0.78 3.47
CA ALA A 171 -3.84 -1.28 4.83
C ALA A 171 -3.72 -0.15 5.84
N THR A 172 -4.59 -0.10 6.83
CA THR A 172 -4.47 0.87 7.94
C THR A 172 -3.49 0.42 9.03
N PHE A 173 -3.08 -0.84 9.00
CA PHE A 173 -2.14 -1.48 9.92
C PHE A 173 -0.78 -1.72 9.25
N HIS A 174 0.17 -2.25 10.01
CA HIS A 174 1.57 -2.51 9.63
C HIS A 174 1.83 -4.02 9.46
N PRO A 175 1.53 -4.63 8.30
CA PRO A 175 1.81 -6.05 8.09
C PRO A 175 3.32 -6.36 8.03
N GLU A 176 4.15 -5.35 7.76
CA GLU A 176 5.61 -5.44 7.75
C GLU A 176 6.23 -5.66 9.14
N LEU A 177 5.48 -5.38 10.21
CA LEU A 177 5.95 -5.53 11.59
C LEU A 177 5.57 -6.88 12.21
N THR A 178 5.11 -7.82 11.40
CA THR A 178 4.73 -9.17 11.81
C THR A 178 5.54 -10.23 11.06
N THR A 179 5.43 -11.48 11.48
CA THR A 179 5.93 -12.63 10.70
C THR A 179 4.91 -13.13 9.67
N ASP A 180 3.71 -12.54 9.64
CA ASP A 180 2.64 -12.90 8.72
C ASP A 180 2.80 -12.24 7.35
N SER A 181 3.31 -12.97 6.39
CA SER A 181 3.56 -12.48 5.03
C SER A 181 2.33 -12.48 4.11
N THR A 182 1.13 -12.76 4.62
CA THR A 182 -0.11 -12.91 3.81
C THR A 182 -0.37 -11.71 2.93
N VAL A 183 -0.31 -10.49 3.46
CA VAL A 183 -0.59 -9.25 2.71
C VAL A 183 0.48 -9.00 1.64
N HIS A 184 1.77 -9.20 1.99
CA HIS A 184 2.87 -9.02 1.03
C HIS A 184 2.83 -10.05 -0.10
N ARG A 185 2.50 -11.33 0.20
CA ARG A 185 2.28 -12.35 -0.84
C ARG A 185 1.11 -12.00 -1.76
N HIS A 186 0.02 -11.50 -1.19
CA HIS A 186 -1.11 -11.03 -1.99
C HIS A 186 -0.69 -9.88 -2.92
N PHE A 187 0.04 -8.88 -2.41
CA PHE A 187 0.57 -7.79 -3.21
C PHE A 187 1.50 -8.27 -4.34
N LEU A 188 2.42 -9.19 -4.06
CA LEU A 188 3.28 -9.78 -5.09
C LEU A 188 2.45 -10.55 -6.17
N GLY A 189 1.34 -11.16 -5.78
CA GLY A 189 0.41 -11.82 -6.70
C GLY A 189 -0.20 -10.86 -7.74
N LEU A 190 -0.37 -9.57 -7.40
CA LEU A 190 -0.89 -8.57 -8.33
C LEU A 190 0.05 -8.32 -9.53
N LEU A 191 1.35 -8.53 -9.36
CA LEU A 191 2.35 -8.45 -10.43
C LEU A 191 2.16 -9.55 -11.48
N GLY A 192 1.92 -10.79 -11.04
CA GLY A 192 1.69 -11.92 -11.94
C GLY A 192 0.44 -11.72 -12.81
N THR A 193 -0.64 -11.23 -12.23
CA THR A 193 -1.88 -10.92 -12.95
C THR A 193 -1.65 -9.85 -14.03
N ARG A 194 -0.85 -8.84 -13.75
CA ARG A 194 -0.50 -7.78 -14.71
C ARG A 194 0.33 -8.30 -15.89
N ALA A 195 1.32 -9.16 -15.64
CA ALA A 195 2.13 -9.75 -16.70
C ALA A 195 1.26 -10.52 -17.69
N THR A 196 0.35 -11.35 -17.19
CA THR A 196 -0.60 -12.11 -18.02
C THR A 196 -1.55 -11.21 -18.82
N GLN A 197 -2.02 -10.10 -18.25
CA GLN A 197 -2.89 -9.14 -18.96
C GLN A 197 -2.12 -8.40 -20.07
N ARG A 198 -0.86 -8.01 -19.85
CA ARG A 198 -0.02 -7.37 -20.87
C ARG A 198 0.26 -8.31 -22.04
N GLU A 199 0.57 -9.57 -21.77
CA GLU A 199 0.77 -10.59 -22.81
C GLU A 199 -0.51 -10.82 -23.61
N ALA A 200 -1.67 -10.90 -22.98
CA ALA A 200 -2.97 -11.06 -23.66
C ALA A 200 -3.30 -9.87 -24.58
N VAL A 201 -3.04 -8.64 -24.16
CA VAL A 201 -3.25 -7.42 -24.97
C VAL A 201 -2.24 -7.35 -26.13
N ALA A 202 -0.99 -7.75 -25.92
CA ALA A 202 0.02 -7.79 -26.98
C ALA A 202 -0.28 -8.85 -28.07
N ALA A 203 -0.87 -9.97 -27.67
CA ALA A 203 -1.25 -11.05 -28.59
C ALA A 203 -2.49 -10.74 -29.47
N GLN A 204 -3.24 -9.67 -29.15
CA GLN A 204 -4.42 -9.19 -29.90
C GLN A 204 -4.11 -8.07 -30.90
N ARG A 205 -2.86 -7.66 -31.00
CA ARG A 205 -2.37 -6.65 -31.96
C ARG A 205 -1.57 -7.28 -33.09
#